data_db269c623483274180abf80eba78b65d
#
_entry.id   db269c623483274180abf80eba78b65d
#
_cell.length_a   1.000
_cell.length_b   1.000
_cell.length_c   1.000
_cell.angle_alpha   90.00
_cell.angle_beta   90.00
_cell.angle_gamma   90.00
#
_symmetry.space_group_name_H-M   'P 1'
#
loop_
_entity.id
_entity.type
_entity.pdbx_description
1 polymer ?
#
loop_
_entity_poly.entity_id
_entity_poly.type
_entity_poly.pdbx_seq_one_letter_code
_entity_poly.pdbx_strand_id
1 'polypeptide(L)'
;MSPLMLCRCSAMATAVVIGNLWFLNFVHVLAGGLWTGIDLFMGFVIGPILRAAPFEARRAVITRLTPKTLFIMPTLSITTGTSGWFLAQRLGFLDVDYPQFWWVAAALVIVTVLTVQGLGYLLPTNLRVYFECAKPTRTAPRSAP
;
A
#
# COMPACT_ATOMS: atom_id res chain seq x y z
N MET A 1 -8.16 -16.68 -5.01
CA MET A 1 -8.62 -15.34 -4.56
C MET A 1 -9.25 -15.53 -3.19
N SER A 2 -8.72 -14.89 -2.15
CA SER A 2 -9.25 -15.05 -0.79
C SER A 2 -10.60 -14.34 -0.65
N PRO A 3 -11.57 -14.87 0.11
CA PRO A 3 -12.89 -14.25 0.32
C PRO A 3 -12.80 -12.82 0.88
N LEU A 4 -11.71 -12.49 1.57
CA LEU A 4 -11.43 -11.14 2.06
C LEU A 4 -11.15 -10.12 0.94
N MET A 5 -10.60 -10.54 -0.20
CA MET A 5 -10.39 -9.66 -1.35
C MET A 5 -11.70 -9.30 -2.05
N LEU A 6 -12.56 -10.29 -2.23
CA LEU A 6 -13.89 -10.08 -2.81
C LEU A 6 -14.75 -9.16 -1.93
N CYS A 7 -14.70 -9.32 -0.62
CA CYS A 7 -15.44 -8.49 0.33
C CYS A 7 -14.96 -7.02 0.31
N ARG A 8 -13.67 -6.77 0.14
CA ARG A 8 -13.09 -5.40 0.09
C ARG A 8 -13.42 -4.67 -1.22
N CYS A 9 -13.28 -5.35 -2.36
CA CYS A 9 -13.71 -4.78 -3.65
C CYS A 9 -15.22 -4.55 -3.69
N SER A 10 -16.01 -5.43 -3.08
CA SER A 10 -17.45 -5.29 -2.95
C SER A 10 -17.82 -4.06 -2.10
N ALA A 11 -17.18 -3.85 -0.94
CA ALA A 11 -17.46 -2.70 -0.08
C ALA A 11 -17.17 -1.36 -0.78
N MET A 12 -16.07 -1.26 -1.53
CA MET A 12 -15.74 -0.06 -2.30
C MET A 12 -16.71 0.16 -3.46
N ALA A 13 -17.01 -0.88 -4.23
CA ALA A 13 -18.00 -0.82 -5.31
C ALA A 13 -19.37 -0.42 -4.75
N THR A 14 -19.77 -0.99 -3.61
CA THR A 14 -21.03 -0.66 -2.92
C THR A 14 -21.04 0.80 -2.46
N ALA A 15 -19.93 1.33 -1.91
CA ALA A 15 -19.81 2.73 -1.49
C ALA A 15 -20.00 3.70 -2.66
N VAL A 16 -19.40 3.37 -3.81
CA VAL A 16 -19.52 4.17 -5.04
C VAL A 16 -20.92 4.10 -5.62
N VAL A 17 -21.54 2.91 -5.65
CA VAL A 17 -22.86 2.66 -6.26
C VAL A 17 -24.00 3.23 -5.41
N ILE A 18 -23.97 3.05 -4.08
CA ILE A 18 -25.01 3.57 -3.16
C ILE A 18 -25.00 5.11 -3.11
N GLY A 19 -23.89 5.75 -3.51
CA GLY A 19 -23.83 7.21 -3.56
C GLY A 19 -23.79 7.91 -2.21
N ASN A 20 -23.61 7.17 -1.12
CA ASN A 20 -23.55 7.74 0.22
C ASN A 20 -22.17 8.39 0.46
N LEU A 21 -22.13 9.72 0.43
CA LEU A 21 -20.91 10.50 0.64
C LEU A 21 -20.24 10.22 1.98
N TRP A 22 -21.02 10.00 3.03
CA TRP A 22 -20.47 9.68 4.35
C TRP A 22 -19.70 8.36 4.33
N PHE A 23 -20.28 7.32 3.74
CA PHE A 23 -19.63 6.02 3.64
C PHE A 23 -18.40 6.05 2.72
N LEU A 24 -18.47 6.78 1.62
CA LEU A 24 -17.34 6.97 0.70
C LEU A 24 -16.18 7.69 1.40
N ASN A 25 -16.47 8.74 2.17
CA ASN A 25 -15.49 9.46 2.97
C ASN A 25 -14.88 8.56 4.06
N PHE A 26 -15.71 7.78 4.75
CA PHE A 26 -15.23 6.82 5.75
C PHE A 26 -14.25 5.81 5.14
N VAL A 27 -14.57 5.23 3.99
CA VAL A 27 -13.69 4.28 3.28
C VAL A 27 -12.38 4.97 2.87
N HIS A 28 -12.45 6.19 2.35
CA HIS A 28 -11.28 6.96 1.94
C HIS A 28 -10.34 7.25 3.13
N VAL A 29 -10.87 7.79 4.22
CA VAL A 29 -10.09 8.14 5.41
C VAL A 29 -9.50 6.90 6.08
N LEU A 30 -10.28 5.83 6.20
CA LEU A 30 -9.83 4.59 6.81
C LEU A 30 -8.73 3.92 5.98
N ALA A 31 -8.92 3.81 4.67
CA ALA A 31 -7.92 3.22 3.78
C ALA A 31 -6.63 4.05 3.72
N GLY A 32 -6.74 5.38 3.64
CA GLY A 32 -5.61 6.30 3.64
C GLY A 32 -4.85 6.30 4.97
N GLY A 33 -5.57 6.30 6.09
CA GLY A 33 -4.98 6.20 7.43
C GLY A 33 -4.24 4.88 7.65
N LEU A 34 -4.82 3.76 7.22
CA LEU A 34 -4.16 2.46 7.28
C LEU A 34 -2.93 2.41 6.36
N TRP A 35 -3.02 2.92 5.14
CA TRP A 35 -1.90 2.97 4.21
C TRP A 35 -0.72 3.73 4.81
N THR A 36 -0.95 4.98 5.22
CA THR A 36 0.07 5.84 5.82
C THR A 36 0.61 5.24 7.12
N GLY A 37 -0.26 4.72 7.99
CA GLY A 37 0.12 4.12 9.27
C GLY A 37 1.03 2.91 9.10
N ILE A 38 0.74 2.03 8.14
CA ILE A 38 1.58 0.87 7.85
C ILE A 38 2.93 1.31 7.26
N ASP A 39 2.97 2.29 6.36
CA ASP A 39 4.22 2.80 5.78
C ASP A 39 5.13 3.42 6.85
N LEU A 40 4.56 4.24 7.73
CA LEU A 40 5.30 4.82 8.86
C LEU A 40 5.83 3.74 9.82
N PHE A 41 4.98 2.78 10.17
CA PHE A 41 5.38 1.67 11.05
C PHE A 41 6.48 0.81 10.42
N MET A 42 6.35 0.48 9.14
CA MET A 42 7.38 -0.28 8.42
C MET A 42 8.69 0.48 8.30
N GLY A 43 8.63 1.79 8.01
CA GLY A 43 9.82 2.63 7.84
C GLY A 43 10.54 2.92 9.16
N PHE A 44 9.81 3.38 10.17
CA PHE A 44 10.41 3.87 11.42
C PHE A 44 10.60 2.80 12.50
N VAL A 45 9.80 1.75 12.50
CA VAL A 45 9.87 0.71 13.53
C VAL A 45 10.52 -0.56 12.97
N ILE A 46 9.92 -1.16 11.96
CA ILE A 46 10.38 -2.46 11.44
C ILE A 46 11.72 -2.31 10.70
N GLY A 47 11.91 -1.24 9.93
CA GLY A 47 13.14 -1.00 9.17
C GLY A 47 14.41 -1.00 10.04
N PRO A 48 14.51 -0.16 11.08
CA PRO A 48 15.64 -0.16 12.01
C PRO A 48 15.85 -1.50 12.74
N ILE A 49 14.76 -2.15 13.19
CA ILE A 49 14.84 -3.44 13.88
C ILE A 49 15.44 -4.50 12.92
N LEU A 50 14.99 -4.56 11.67
CA LEU A 50 15.50 -5.50 10.70
C LEU A 50 16.96 -5.21 10.32
N ARG A 51 17.40 -3.94 10.32
CA ARG A 51 18.81 -3.61 10.07
C ARG A 51 19.73 -4.10 11.18
N ALA A 52 19.28 -4.03 12.42
CA ALA A 52 20.04 -4.51 13.58
C ALA A 52 19.98 -6.04 13.78
N ALA A 53 19.01 -6.72 13.18
CA ALA A 53 18.81 -8.15 13.35
C ALA A 53 19.85 -8.99 12.58
N PRO A 54 20.23 -10.18 13.11
CA PRO A 54 21.05 -11.17 12.40
C PRO A 54 20.41 -11.55 11.06
N PHE A 55 21.26 -11.93 10.09
CA PHE A 55 20.81 -12.26 8.72
C PHE A 55 19.67 -13.29 8.67
N GLU A 56 19.77 -14.38 9.46
CA GLU A 56 18.76 -15.43 9.50
C GLU A 56 17.41 -14.94 10.04
N ALA A 57 17.42 -14.13 11.10
CA ALA A 57 16.22 -13.53 11.65
C ALA A 57 15.58 -12.55 10.65
N ARG A 58 16.39 -11.71 10.01
CA ARG A 58 15.94 -10.80 8.94
C ARG A 58 15.28 -11.56 7.80
N ARG A 59 15.93 -12.62 7.31
CA ARG A 59 15.41 -13.48 6.25
C ARG A 59 14.07 -14.11 6.63
N ALA A 60 13.96 -14.65 7.84
CA ALA A 60 12.73 -15.27 8.33
C ALA A 60 11.56 -14.28 8.41
N VAL A 61 11.81 -13.03 8.81
CA VAL A 61 10.79 -11.98 8.85
C VAL A 61 10.40 -11.54 7.43
N ILE A 62 11.37 -11.23 6.57
CA ILE A 62 11.13 -10.76 5.20
C ILE A 62 10.31 -11.80 4.43
N THR A 63 10.66 -13.07 4.45
CA THR A 63 9.93 -14.10 3.71
C THR A 63 8.49 -14.30 4.16
N ARG A 64 8.16 -13.96 5.40
CA ARG A 64 6.79 -14.09 5.94
C ARG A 64 5.98 -12.80 5.82
N LEU A 65 6.64 -11.66 5.95
CA LEU A 65 5.99 -10.34 5.97
C LEU A 65 5.75 -9.79 4.56
N THR A 66 6.76 -9.91 3.68
CA THR A 66 6.72 -9.33 2.33
C THR A 66 5.52 -9.78 1.51
N PRO A 67 5.15 -11.07 1.41
CA PRO A 67 3.99 -11.45 0.61
C PRO A 67 2.68 -10.85 1.11
N LYS A 68 2.55 -10.61 2.42
CA LYS A 68 1.36 -9.98 3.00
C LYS A 68 1.29 -8.49 2.68
N THR A 69 2.42 -7.78 2.82
CA THR A 69 2.51 -6.35 2.50
C THR A 69 2.37 -6.08 1.01
N LEU A 70 2.88 -6.96 0.15
CA LEU A 70 2.71 -6.87 -1.30
C LEU A 70 1.24 -6.91 -1.76
N PHE A 71 0.35 -7.53 -1.00
CA PHE A 71 -1.09 -7.51 -1.27
C PHE A 71 -1.80 -6.32 -0.62
N ILE A 72 -1.48 -6.02 0.63
CA ILE A 72 -2.17 -5.00 1.42
C ILE A 72 -1.90 -3.60 0.87
N MET A 73 -0.64 -3.28 0.56
CA MET A 73 -0.24 -1.94 0.14
C MET A 73 -0.87 -1.48 -1.18
N PRO A 74 -0.77 -2.23 -2.28
CA PRO A 74 -1.44 -1.85 -3.53
C PRO A 74 -2.97 -1.75 -3.36
N THR A 75 -3.58 -2.63 -2.58
CA THR A 75 -5.03 -2.60 -2.33
C THR A 75 -5.44 -1.33 -1.62
N LEU A 76 -4.72 -0.93 -0.57
CA LEU A 76 -5.00 0.31 0.18
C LEU A 76 -4.75 1.54 -0.69
N SER A 77 -3.65 1.58 -1.46
CA SER A 77 -3.31 2.68 -2.36
C SER A 77 -4.40 2.89 -3.43
N ILE A 78 -4.81 1.82 -4.11
CA ILE A 78 -5.87 1.88 -5.14
C ILE A 78 -7.21 2.28 -4.51
N THR A 79 -7.56 1.73 -3.36
CA THR A 79 -8.81 2.06 -2.65
C THR A 79 -8.82 3.53 -2.24
N THR A 80 -7.73 4.03 -1.66
CA THR A 80 -7.60 5.44 -1.24
C THR A 80 -7.66 6.37 -2.45
N GLY A 81 -6.90 6.10 -3.49
CA GLY A 81 -6.88 6.92 -4.71
C GLY A 81 -8.24 6.98 -5.40
N THR A 82 -8.87 5.82 -5.59
CA THR A 82 -10.17 5.71 -6.27
C THR A 82 -11.29 6.39 -5.45
N SER A 83 -11.38 6.10 -4.15
CA SER A 83 -12.40 6.71 -3.28
C SER A 83 -12.22 8.22 -3.15
N GLY A 84 -10.97 8.70 -3.06
CA GLY A 84 -10.65 10.14 -3.03
C GLY A 84 -11.04 10.86 -4.32
N TRP A 85 -10.80 10.23 -5.47
CA TRP A 85 -11.21 10.79 -6.76
C TRP A 85 -12.73 10.96 -6.86
N PHE A 86 -13.50 9.90 -6.55
CA PHE A 86 -14.96 9.98 -6.57
C PHE A 86 -15.51 10.98 -5.53
N LEU A 87 -14.87 11.06 -4.37
CA LEU A 87 -15.24 12.02 -3.33
C LEU A 87 -15.02 13.47 -3.82
N ALA A 88 -13.86 13.75 -4.41
CA ALA A 88 -13.53 15.06 -4.95
C ALA A 88 -14.51 15.49 -6.07
N GLN A 89 -14.86 14.55 -6.97
CA GLN A 89 -15.87 14.84 -8.00
C GLN A 89 -17.24 15.16 -7.41
N ARG A 90 -17.72 14.37 -6.46
CA ARG A 90 -19.07 14.54 -5.90
C ARG A 90 -19.22 15.76 -5.00
N LEU A 91 -18.14 16.22 -4.40
CA LEU A 91 -18.10 17.43 -3.56
C LEU A 91 -17.81 18.71 -4.37
N GLY A 92 -17.59 18.58 -5.70
CA GLY A 92 -17.26 19.74 -6.55
C GLY A 92 -15.86 20.31 -6.29
N PHE A 93 -14.96 19.57 -5.63
CA PHE A 93 -13.61 20.03 -5.33
C PHE A 93 -12.70 20.13 -6.55
N LEU A 94 -13.13 19.55 -7.67
CA LEU A 94 -12.42 19.62 -8.95
C LEU A 94 -12.86 20.83 -9.81
N ASP A 95 -13.82 21.60 -9.35
CA ASP A 95 -14.19 22.86 -10.01
C ASP A 95 -13.11 23.92 -9.79
N VAL A 96 -12.72 24.60 -10.88
CA VAL A 96 -11.68 25.64 -10.84
C VAL A 96 -12.10 26.84 -9.97
N ASP A 97 -13.40 27.08 -9.88
CA ASP A 97 -13.99 28.14 -9.05
C ASP A 97 -14.06 27.82 -7.56
N TYR A 98 -13.70 26.57 -7.18
CA TYR A 98 -13.65 26.17 -5.78
C TYR A 98 -12.51 26.91 -5.04
N PRO A 99 -12.76 27.60 -3.93
CA PRO A 99 -11.75 28.44 -3.27
C PRO A 99 -10.46 27.73 -2.87
N GLN A 100 -10.54 26.43 -2.58
CA GLN A 100 -9.40 25.61 -2.21
C GLN A 100 -8.92 24.65 -3.33
N PHE A 101 -9.31 24.90 -4.58
CA PHE A 101 -8.95 24.06 -5.73
C PHE A 101 -7.46 23.72 -5.79
N TRP A 102 -6.58 24.67 -5.57
CA TRP A 102 -5.14 24.48 -5.64
C TRP A 102 -4.61 23.51 -4.58
N TRP A 103 -5.22 23.48 -3.39
CA TRP A 103 -4.86 22.50 -2.35
C TRP A 103 -5.30 21.09 -2.72
N VAL A 104 -6.46 20.95 -3.30
CA VAL A 104 -6.97 19.65 -3.80
C VAL A 104 -6.11 19.16 -4.96
N ALA A 105 -5.77 20.04 -5.91
CA ALA A 105 -4.89 19.74 -7.03
C ALA A 105 -3.50 19.29 -6.54
N ALA A 106 -2.90 20.01 -5.58
CA ALA A 106 -1.63 19.63 -4.99
C ALA A 106 -1.70 18.25 -4.31
N ALA A 107 -2.77 17.97 -3.54
CA ALA A 107 -2.97 16.67 -2.91
C ALA A 107 -3.09 15.53 -3.94
N LEU A 108 -3.82 15.75 -5.03
CA LEU A 108 -3.95 14.78 -6.12
C LEU A 108 -2.61 14.50 -6.81
N VAL A 109 -1.81 15.53 -7.05
CA VAL A 109 -0.46 15.37 -7.62
C VAL A 109 0.42 14.55 -6.68
N ILE A 110 0.45 14.88 -5.39
CA ILE A 110 1.24 14.16 -4.39
C ILE A 110 0.82 12.68 -4.33
N VAL A 111 -0.49 12.41 -4.24
CA VAL A 111 -1.00 11.02 -4.19
C VAL A 111 -0.66 10.26 -5.47
N THR A 112 -0.74 10.90 -6.63
CA THR A 112 -0.35 10.30 -7.92
C THR A 112 1.13 9.93 -7.92
N VAL A 113 2.01 10.85 -7.51
CA VAL A 113 3.46 10.61 -7.42
C VAL A 113 3.75 9.45 -6.47
N LEU A 114 3.15 9.45 -5.27
CA LEU A 114 3.33 8.37 -4.29
C LEU A 114 2.81 7.02 -4.81
N THR A 115 1.70 7.01 -5.54
CA THR A 115 1.14 5.80 -6.14
C THR A 115 2.06 5.25 -7.23
N VAL A 116 2.55 6.11 -8.13
CA VAL A 116 3.51 5.73 -9.18
C VAL A 116 4.82 5.21 -8.55
N GLN A 117 5.33 5.88 -7.53
CA GLN A 117 6.53 5.44 -6.81
C GLN A 117 6.29 4.10 -6.09
N GLY A 118 5.17 3.93 -5.42
CA GLY A 118 4.81 2.71 -4.70
C GLY A 118 4.63 1.52 -5.63
N LEU A 119 3.85 1.66 -6.67
CA LEU A 119 3.57 0.58 -7.62
C LEU A 119 4.70 0.36 -8.64
N GLY A 120 5.32 1.44 -9.12
CA GLY A 120 6.35 1.37 -10.17
C GLY A 120 7.74 1.03 -9.67
N TYR A 121 8.11 1.44 -8.46
CA TYR A 121 9.45 1.26 -7.91
C TYR A 121 9.49 0.34 -6.70
N LEU A 122 8.67 0.60 -5.67
CA LEU A 122 8.72 -0.17 -4.43
C LEU A 122 8.19 -1.61 -4.61
N LEU A 123 7.11 -1.79 -5.35
CA LEU A 123 6.54 -3.11 -5.58
C LEU A 123 7.52 -4.05 -6.29
N PRO A 124 8.12 -3.71 -7.45
CA PRO A 124 9.08 -4.59 -8.12
C PRO A 124 10.36 -4.81 -7.31
N THR A 125 10.82 -3.78 -6.56
CA THR A 125 12.00 -3.92 -5.70
C THR A 125 11.75 -4.91 -4.55
N ASN A 126 10.60 -4.80 -3.89
CA ASN A 126 10.22 -5.73 -2.82
C ASN A 126 10.03 -7.16 -3.33
N LEU A 127 9.48 -7.32 -4.55
CA LEU A 127 9.38 -8.63 -5.20
C LEU A 127 10.76 -9.24 -5.46
N ARG A 128 11.72 -8.48 -5.97
CA ARG A 128 13.09 -8.96 -6.18
C ARG A 128 13.73 -9.42 -4.88
N VAL A 129 13.68 -8.60 -3.84
CA VAL A 129 14.21 -8.94 -2.51
C VAL A 129 13.55 -10.21 -1.96
N TYR A 130 12.24 -10.33 -2.11
CA TYR A 130 11.52 -11.54 -1.68
C TYR A 130 12.02 -12.79 -2.41
N PHE A 131 12.14 -12.75 -3.73
CA PHE A 131 12.62 -13.91 -4.51
C PHE A 131 14.07 -14.25 -4.20
N GLU A 132 14.93 -13.27 -3.96
CA GLU A 132 16.31 -13.54 -3.54
C GLU A 132 16.39 -14.19 -2.16
N CYS A 133 15.62 -13.69 -1.19
CA CYS A 133 15.56 -14.29 0.15
C CYS A 133 14.88 -15.67 0.16
N ALA A 134 13.97 -15.94 -0.76
CA ALA A 134 13.27 -17.22 -0.86
C ALA A 134 14.13 -18.34 -1.51
N LYS A 135 15.19 -17.98 -2.25
CA LYS A 135 16.10 -18.99 -2.84
C LYS A 135 16.76 -19.82 -1.72
N PRO A 136 16.77 -21.16 -1.83
CA PRO A 136 17.51 -21.98 -0.89
C PRO A 136 18.98 -21.59 -0.91
N THR A 137 19.56 -21.33 0.26
CA THR A 137 21.01 -21.16 0.40
C THR A 137 21.67 -22.40 -0.20
N ARG A 138 22.40 -22.22 -1.30
CA ARG A 138 23.29 -23.28 -1.81
C ARG A 138 24.23 -23.60 -0.66
N THR A 139 23.98 -24.71 0.01
CA THR A 139 24.91 -25.27 0.97
C THR A 139 26.26 -25.38 0.25
N ALA A 140 27.26 -24.67 0.78
CA ALA A 140 28.63 -24.86 0.33
C ALA A 140 28.93 -26.37 0.30
N PRO A 141 29.61 -26.89 -0.74
CA PRO A 141 29.95 -28.29 -0.79
C PRO A 141 30.68 -28.61 0.51
N ARG A 142 30.11 -29.55 1.28
CA ARG A 142 30.72 -30.11 2.47
C ARG A 142 32.11 -30.58 2.01
N SER A 143 33.16 -29.88 2.39
CA SER A 143 34.52 -30.35 2.20
C SER A 143 34.56 -31.69 2.90
N ALA A 144 34.64 -32.77 2.10
CA ALA A 144 34.91 -34.09 2.60
C ALA A 144 36.28 -34.14 3.31
N PRO A 145 36.42 -34.90 4.37
CA PRO A 145 37.66 -35.06 5.13
C PRO A 145 38.80 -35.63 4.29
#